data_0ab744a0b5a0c231c8177802a5c607ce
#
_entry.id   0ab744a0b5a0c231c8177802a5c607ce
#
_cell.length_a   1.000
_cell.length_b   1.000
_cell.length_c   1.000
_cell.angle_alpha   90.00
_cell.angle_beta   90.00
_cell.angle_gamma   90.00
#
_symmetry.space_group_name_H-M   'P 1'
#
loop_
_entity.id
_entity.type
_entity.pdbx_description
1 polymer ?
#
loop_
_entity_poly.entity_id
_entity_poly.type
_entity_poly.pdbx_seq_one_letter_code
_entity_poly.pdbx_strand_id
1 'polypeptide(L)'
;MKSILPNNMLSCLLCMMLSMLSLTTAKADALDSLQTLLQTKEQVQEKVYVQTDNNCYFVGDTLWYKAFVLRADNNKPTNMSKLLYVELLSPDGVVVERQRIVVSNKGVTCGQFALQDSLYSGYYEIRAYTRWMLNFNVTHRDYTLDDKHLFYNNNMAHDFFREWNGLYSRVLPIFSKPKQ
;
A
#
# COMPACT_ATOMS: atom_id res chain seq x y z
N MET A 1 42.86 -34.68 47.30
CA MET A 1 42.34 -33.45 47.89
C MET A 1 41.03 -33.08 47.19
N LYS A 2 39.89 -33.29 47.84
CA LYS A 2 38.57 -32.84 47.34
C LYS A 2 38.34 -31.43 47.93
N SER A 3 38.37 -30.40 47.09
CA SER A 3 37.99 -29.07 47.49
C SER A 3 36.46 -28.97 47.61
N ILE A 4 36.00 -29.00 48.84
CA ILE A 4 34.59 -28.76 49.15
C ILE A 4 34.38 -27.27 49.10
N LEU A 5 33.69 -26.74 48.08
CA LEU A 5 33.26 -25.36 48.04
C LEU A 5 32.37 -25.09 49.27
N PRO A 6 32.54 -23.97 49.96
CA PRO A 6 31.72 -23.60 51.11
C PRO A 6 30.25 -23.47 50.66
N ASN A 7 29.32 -24.02 51.41
CA ASN A 7 27.86 -24.04 51.14
C ASN A 7 27.28 -22.65 50.79
N ASN A 8 27.88 -21.56 51.31
CA ASN A 8 27.46 -20.20 51.06
C ASN A 8 27.75 -19.74 49.62
N MET A 9 28.85 -20.19 49.00
CA MET A 9 29.14 -19.88 47.60
C MET A 9 28.21 -20.63 46.62
N LEU A 10 27.86 -21.85 46.98
CA LEU A 10 26.93 -22.64 46.13
C LEU A 10 25.53 -22.04 46.18
N SER A 11 25.08 -21.56 47.33
CA SER A 11 23.81 -20.85 47.50
C SER A 11 23.75 -19.51 46.72
N CYS A 12 24.81 -18.72 46.73
CA CYS A 12 24.92 -17.46 45.96
C CYS A 12 24.89 -17.73 44.44
N LEU A 13 25.59 -18.76 43.96
CA LEU A 13 25.57 -19.14 42.56
C LEU A 13 24.19 -19.61 42.12
N LEU A 14 23.49 -20.36 42.95
CA LEU A 14 22.12 -20.84 42.67
C LEU A 14 21.13 -19.64 42.58
N CYS A 15 21.22 -18.69 43.50
CA CYS A 15 20.41 -17.46 43.49
C CYS A 15 20.68 -16.59 42.25
N MET A 16 21.94 -16.44 41.83
CA MET A 16 22.26 -15.74 40.58
C MET A 16 21.71 -16.44 39.32
N MET A 17 21.80 -17.76 39.28
CA MET A 17 21.22 -18.55 38.17
C MET A 17 19.69 -18.43 38.11
N LEU A 18 18.99 -18.49 39.25
CA LEU A 18 17.53 -18.29 39.30
C LEU A 18 17.11 -16.88 38.91
N SER A 19 17.86 -15.85 39.30
CA SER A 19 17.56 -14.47 38.92
C SER A 19 17.77 -14.21 37.43
N MET A 20 18.73 -14.86 36.77
CA MET A 20 18.92 -14.78 35.33
C MET A 20 17.81 -15.50 34.56
N LEU A 21 17.29 -16.62 35.10
CA LEU A 21 16.17 -17.35 34.46
C LEU A 21 14.88 -16.52 34.49
N SER A 22 14.61 -15.77 35.56
CA SER A 22 13.41 -14.94 35.66
C SER A 22 13.42 -13.72 34.71
N LEU A 23 14.60 -13.20 34.36
CA LEU A 23 14.69 -12.11 33.35
C LEU A 23 14.41 -12.57 31.91
N THR A 24 14.69 -13.83 31.58
CA THR A 24 14.45 -14.36 30.24
C THR A 24 12.96 -14.66 30.00
N THR A 25 12.24 -15.13 31.01
CA THR A 25 10.79 -15.39 30.91
C THR A 25 10.00 -14.11 30.76
N ALA A 26 10.33 -13.03 31.49
CA ALA A 26 9.64 -11.76 31.39
C ALA A 26 9.76 -11.09 29.99
N LYS A 27 10.88 -11.29 29.30
CA LYS A 27 11.03 -10.80 27.91
C LYS A 27 10.25 -11.63 26.90
N ALA A 28 10.15 -12.95 27.11
CA ALA A 28 9.37 -13.85 26.26
C ALA A 28 7.87 -13.50 26.36
N ASP A 29 7.34 -13.32 27.58
CA ASP A 29 5.93 -12.96 27.80
C ASP A 29 5.56 -11.59 27.19
N ALA A 30 6.46 -10.62 27.22
CA ALA A 30 6.23 -9.31 26.61
C ALA A 30 6.19 -9.40 25.07
N LEU A 31 7.05 -10.20 24.46
CA LEU A 31 7.04 -10.43 23.01
C LEU A 31 5.80 -11.21 22.58
N ASP A 32 5.38 -12.21 23.33
CA ASP A 32 4.19 -13.03 23.07
C ASP A 32 2.92 -12.17 23.20
N SER A 33 2.88 -11.30 24.21
CA SER A 33 1.78 -10.34 24.39
C SER A 33 1.70 -9.32 23.24
N LEU A 34 2.84 -8.81 22.75
CA LEU A 34 2.89 -7.95 21.60
C LEU A 34 2.48 -8.68 20.31
N GLN A 35 2.91 -9.92 20.15
CA GLN A 35 2.56 -10.75 19.00
C GLN A 35 1.07 -11.09 18.99
N THR A 36 0.49 -11.39 20.15
CA THR A 36 -0.95 -11.58 20.32
C THR A 36 -1.74 -10.31 20.05
N LEU A 37 -1.27 -9.16 20.52
CA LEU A 37 -1.89 -7.85 20.23
C LEU A 37 -1.83 -7.49 18.74
N LEU A 38 -0.77 -7.87 18.05
CA LEU A 38 -0.64 -7.66 16.60
C LEU A 38 -1.52 -8.62 15.81
N GLN A 39 -1.71 -9.85 16.28
CA GLN A 39 -2.56 -10.86 15.64
C GLN A 39 -4.06 -10.65 15.91
N THR A 40 -4.44 -10.16 17.09
CA THR A 40 -5.85 -9.93 17.47
C THR A 40 -6.42 -8.61 16.97
N LYS A 41 -5.62 -7.64 16.58
CA LYS A 41 -6.11 -6.53 15.79
C LYS A 41 -6.35 -7.05 14.39
N GLU A 42 -7.58 -7.42 14.06
CA GLU A 42 -8.04 -7.43 12.68
C GLU A 42 -7.61 -6.11 12.05
N GLN A 43 -6.53 -6.18 11.27
CA GLN A 43 -6.00 -5.00 10.62
C GLN A 43 -7.02 -4.60 9.57
N VAL A 44 -7.83 -3.61 9.90
CA VAL A 44 -8.84 -3.08 9.02
C VAL A 44 -8.17 -2.59 7.74
N GLN A 45 -8.44 -3.29 6.65
CA GLN A 45 -7.96 -2.89 5.33
C GLN A 45 -8.86 -1.82 4.73
N GLU A 46 -8.25 -0.90 4.01
CA GLU A 46 -8.96 0.06 3.17
C GLU A 46 -9.00 -0.44 1.73
N LYS A 47 -10.01 -0.01 1.00
CA LYS A 47 -10.10 -0.11 -0.45
C LYS A 47 -10.62 1.19 -1.04
N VAL A 48 -10.26 1.44 -2.28
CA VAL A 48 -10.69 2.63 -3.01
C VAL A 48 -11.59 2.23 -4.15
N TYR A 49 -12.59 3.04 -4.40
CA TYR A 49 -13.39 3.01 -5.61
C TYR A 49 -13.37 4.39 -6.24
N VAL A 50 -13.13 4.47 -7.55
CA VAL A 50 -13.13 5.72 -8.30
C VAL A 50 -14.19 5.68 -9.39
N GLN A 51 -15.01 6.70 -9.41
CA GLN A 51 -16.00 6.94 -10.45
C GLN A 51 -15.52 8.11 -11.32
N THR A 52 -15.44 7.91 -12.62
CA THR A 52 -15.14 8.94 -13.60
C THR A 52 -16.42 9.44 -14.25
N ASP A 53 -16.43 10.68 -14.73
CA ASP A 53 -17.57 11.29 -15.43
C ASP A 53 -17.83 10.64 -16.80
N ASN A 54 -16.78 10.16 -17.48
CA ASN A 54 -16.87 9.47 -18.77
C ASN A 54 -16.08 8.16 -18.80
N ASN A 55 -16.29 7.36 -19.84
CA ASN A 55 -15.58 6.10 -20.10
C ASN A 55 -14.50 6.24 -21.17
N CYS A 56 -14.49 7.34 -21.91
CA CYS A 56 -13.48 7.69 -22.90
C CYS A 56 -13.32 9.21 -22.96
N TYR A 57 -12.16 9.68 -23.40
CA TYR A 57 -11.80 11.07 -23.43
C TYR A 57 -11.04 11.41 -24.70
N PHE A 58 -10.98 12.72 -25.00
CA PHE A 58 -10.10 13.26 -26.02
C PHE A 58 -8.99 14.08 -25.35
N VAL A 59 -7.87 14.16 -26.03
CA VAL A 59 -6.78 15.08 -25.65
C VAL A 59 -7.34 16.51 -25.58
N GLY A 60 -7.01 17.23 -24.54
CA GLY A 60 -7.56 18.58 -24.25
C GLY A 60 -8.84 18.54 -23.41
N ASP A 61 -9.43 17.38 -23.15
CA ASP A 61 -10.56 17.26 -22.22
C ASP A 61 -10.07 17.30 -20.76
N THR A 62 -11.01 17.45 -19.85
CA THR A 62 -10.77 17.27 -18.42
C THR A 62 -11.50 16.02 -17.94
N LEU A 63 -10.74 15.09 -17.37
CA LEU A 63 -11.26 13.89 -16.74
C LEU A 63 -11.59 14.22 -15.29
N TRP A 64 -12.88 14.24 -14.95
CA TRP A 64 -13.35 14.44 -13.59
C TRP A 64 -13.54 13.10 -12.90
N TYR A 65 -13.19 13.04 -11.63
CA TYR A 65 -13.41 11.83 -10.84
C TYR A 65 -13.87 12.11 -9.42
N LYS A 66 -14.60 11.16 -8.88
CA LYS A 66 -14.97 11.08 -7.49
C LYS A 66 -14.46 9.77 -6.90
N ALA A 67 -13.75 9.85 -5.80
CA ALA A 67 -13.15 8.70 -5.15
C ALA A 67 -13.78 8.46 -3.77
N PHE A 68 -13.92 7.18 -3.43
CA PHE A 68 -14.47 6.70 -2.18
C PHE A 68 -13.44 5.81 -1.50
N VAL A 69 -13.08 6.15 -0.28
CA VAL A 69 -12.23 5.32 0.57
C VAL A 69 -13.12 4.55 1.53
N LEU A 70 -13.09 3.23 1.42
CA LEU A 70 -13.99 2.32 2.12
C LEU A 70 -13.18 1.33 2.96
N ARG A 71 -13.79 0.83 4.02
CA ARG A 71 -13.28 -0.35 4.71
C ARG A 71 -13.53 -1.58 3.84
N ALA A 72 -12.53 -2.44 3.71
CA ALA A 72 -12.61 -3.63 2.85
C ALA A 72 -13.58 -4.69 3.39
N ASP A 73 -13.73 -4.77 4.72
CA ASP A 73 -14.55 -5.76 5.43
C ASP A 73 -16.07 -5.53 5.26
N ASN A 74 -16.51 -4.29 5.25
CA ASN A 74 -17.94 -3.95 5.33
C ASN A 74 -18.41 -2.90 4.33
N ASN A 75 -17.54 -2.42 3.45
CA ASN A 75 -17.81 -1.38 2.45
C ASN A 75 -18.27 -0.03 3.02
N LYS A 76 -18.09 0.21 4.32
CA LYS A 76 -18.45 1.49 4.90
C LYS A 76 -17.36 2.53 4.62
N PRO A 77 -17.75 3.78 4.35
CA PRO A 77 -16.78 4.87 4.20
C PRO A 77 -15.89 5.00 5.43
N THR A 78 -14.61 5.29 5.18
CA THR A 78 -13.61 5.48 6.23
C THR A 78 -12.71 6.67 5.93
N ASN A 79 -12.15 7.25 6.96
CA ASN A 79 -11.15 8.30 6.87
C ASN A 79 -9.91 7.98 7.71
N MET A 80 -9.62 6.69 7.87
CA MET A 80 -8.38 6.23 8.54
C MET A 80 -7.16 6.84 7.86
N SER A 81 -7.10 6.74 6.52
CA SER A 81 -6.13 7.47 5.73
C SER A 81 -6.65 8.85 5.37
N LYS A 82 -5.86 9.88 5.68
CA LYS A 82 -6.22 11.27 5.41
C LYS A 82 -5.90 11.72 3.98
N LEU A 83 -5.05 10.97 3.28
CA LEU A 83 -4.59 11.28 1.92
C LEU A 83 -4.87 10.08 1.00
N LEU A 84 -5.47 10.39 -0.14
CA LEU A 84 -5.59 9.50 -1.29
C LEU A 84 -4.57 9.91 -2.34
N TYR A 85 -3.86 8.95 -2.89
CA TYR A 85 -3.00 9.10 -4.05
C TYR A 85 -3.78 8.65 -5.27
N VAL A 86 -3.86 9.52 -6.28
CA VAL A 86 -4.47 9.20 -7.57
C VAL A 86 -3.46 9.50 -8.65
N GLU A 87 -3.21 8.54 -9.51
CA GLU A 87 -2.20 8.61 -10.56
C GLU A 87 -2.87 8.38 -11.91
N LEU A 88 -2.47 9.17 -12.89
CA LEU A 88 -2.74 8.92 -14.30
C LEU A 88 -1.45 8.41 -14.93
N LEU A 89 -1.51 7.23 -15.54
CA LEU A 89 -0.38 6.59 -16.20
C LEU A 89 -0.63 6.53 -17.70
N SER A 90 0.43 6.79 -18.47
CA SER A 90 0.41 6.64 -19.93
C SER A 90 0.34 5.17 -20.36
N PRO A 91 0.04 4.87 -21.64
CA PRO A 91 0.10 3.50 -22.15
C PRO A 91 1.43 2.79 -21.99
N ASP A 92 2.53 3.56 -21.85
CA ASP A 92 3.88 3.02 -21.61
C ASP A 92 4.19 2.81 -20.11
N GLY A 93 3.23 3.05 -19.22
CA GLY A 93 3.42 2.86 -17.79
C GLY A 93 4.07 4.03 -17.06
N VAL A 94 4.28 5.14 -17.72
CA VAL A 94 4.88 6.32 -17.11
C VAL A 94 3.80 7.12 -16.38
N VAL A 95 4.08 7.54 -15.14
CA VAL A 95 3.18 8.42 -14.40
C VAL A 95 3.17 9.79 -15.05
N VAL A 96 2.05 10.15 -15.68
CA VAL A 96 1.82 11.45 -16.30
C VAL A 96 1.57 12.51 -15.24
N GLU A 97 0.69 12.19 -14.29
CA GLU A 97 0.36 13.07 -13.18
C GLU A 97 0.04 12.26 -11.93
N ARG A 98 0.47 12.78 -10.79
CA ARG A 98 0.15 12.21 -9.46
C ARG A 98 -0.45 13.28 -8.59
N GLN A 99 -1.64 13.02 -8.09
CA GLN A 99 -2.36 13.88 -7.17
C GLN A 99 -2.36 13.28 -5.75
N ARG A 100 -2.29 14.17 -4.76
CA ARG A 100 -2.44 13.84 -3.33
C ARG A 100 -3.60 14.64 -2.81
N ILE A 101 -4.71 13.97 -2.55
CA ILE A 101 -5.97 14.63 -2.24
C ILE A 101 -6.40 14.28 -0.82
N VAL A 102 -6.87 15.28 -0.09
CA VAL A 102 -7.37 15.09 1.27
C VAL A 102 -8.71 14.35 1.20
N VAL A 103 -8.80 13.28 1.98
CA VAL A 103 -10.04 12.51 2.14
C VAL A 103 -10.90 13.18 3.20
N SER A 104 -12.15 13.47 2.86
CA SER A 104 -13.12 14.05 3.81
C SER A 104 -13.43 13.09 4.96
N ASN A 105 -14.06 13.60 6.01
CA ASN A 105 -14.50 12.76 7.13
C ASN A 105 -15.55 11.71 6.74
N LYS A 106 -16.14 11.86 5.56
CA LYS A 106 -17.10 10.88 4.98
C LYS A 106 -16.42 9.86 4.06
N GLY A 107 -15.09 9.81 4.02
CA GLY A 107 -14.35 8.89 3.14
C GLY A 107 -14.45 9.23 1.65
N VAL A 108 -14.78 10.48 1.30
CA VAL A 108 -15.02 10.89 -0.08
C VAL A 108 -14.09 12.02 -0.46
N THR A 109 -13.61 11.99 -1.68
CA THR A 109 -12.86 13.09 -2.30
C THR A 109 -13.15 13.16 -3.78
N CYS A 110 -12.79 14.27 -4.43
CA CYS A 110 -12.93 14.44 -5.87
C CYS A 110 -11.71 15.18 -6.42
N GLY A 111 -11.46 14.99 -7.70
CA GLY A 111 -10.36 15.64 -8.41
C GLY A 111 -10.57 15.60 -9.92
N GLN A 112 -9.57 16.07 -10.64
CA GLN A 112 -9.60 16.15 -12.10
C GLN A 112 -8.19 15.98 -12.66
N PHE A 113 -8.08 15.41 -13.85
CA PHE A 113 -6.88 15.44 -14.67
C PHE A 113 -7.15 16.25 -15.92
N ALA A 114 -6.35 17.30 -16.16
CA ALA A 114 -6.35 18.02 -17.41
C ALA A 114 -5.54 17.22 -18.45
N LEU A 115 -6.21 16.67 -19.46
CA LEU A 115 -5.58 15.86 -20.50
C LEU A 115 -4.91 16.80 -21.51
N GLN A 116 -3.63 17.10 -21.28
CA GLN A 116 -2.87 18.05 -22.10
C GLN A 116 -2.80 17.62 -23.56
N ASP A 117 -2.71 18.60 -24.47
CA ASP A 117 -2.62 18.35 -25.92
C ASP A 117 -1.35 17.60 -26.35
N SER A 118 -0.35 17.52 -25.47
CA SER A 118 0.87 16.73 -25.65
C SER A 118 0.69 15.23 -25.47
N LEU A 119 -0.44 14.77 -24.91
CA LEU A 119 -0.73 13.37 -24.72
C LEU A 119 -1.03 12.71 -26.07
N TYR A 120 -0.58 11.49 -26.24
CA TYR A 120 -0.87 10.68 -27.43
C TYR A 120 -2.05 9.74 -27.19
N SER A 121 -2.68 9.29 -28.30
CA SER A 121 -3.79 8.34 -28.22
C SER A 121 -3.36 7.01 -27.64
N GLY A 122 -4.15 6.46 -26.73
CA GLY A 122 -3.87 5.16 -26.16
C GLY A 122 -4.75 4.83 -24.96
N TYR A 123 -4.42 3.75 -24.29
CA TYR A 123 -5.10 3.29 -23.09
C TYR A 123 -4.33 3.76 -21.86
N TYR A 124 -4.91 4.72 -21.15
CA TYR A 124 -4.35 5.28 -19.93
C TYR A 124 -4.92 4.56 -18.71
N GLU A 125 -4.14 4.43 -17.67
CA GLU A 125 -4.56 3.81 -16.42
C GLU A 125 -4.75 4.87 -15.34
N ILE A 126 -5.92 4.86 -14.67
CA ILE A 126 -6.11 5.57 -13.41
C ILE A 126 -5.86 4.60 -12.29
N ARG A 127 -4.92 4.92 -11.41
CA ARG A 127 -4.58 4.14 -10.23
C ARG A 127 -4.86 4.97 -9.00
N ALA A 128 -5.51 4.36 -7.98
CA ALA A 128 -5.82 5.08 -6.75
C ALA A 128 -5.58 4.19 -5.52
N TYR A 129 -4.91 4.76 -4.52
CA TYR A 129 -4.54 4.03 -3.31
C TYR A 129 -4.29 4.96 -2.13
N THR A 130 -4.42 4.42 -0.91
CA THR A 130 -3.90 5.04 0.31
C THR A 130 -2.57 4.38 0.69
N ARG A 131 -1.73 5.07 1.44
CA ARG A 131 -0.49 4.47 1.95
C ARG A 131 -0.75 3.25 2.84
N TRP A 132 -1.88 3.25 3.54
CA TRP A 132 -2.27 2.12 4.38
C TRP A 132 -2.50 0.84 3.57
N MET A 133 -3.10 0.96 2.40
CA MET A 133 -3.33 -0.18 1.50
C MET A 133 -2.06 -0.87 1.06
N LEU A 134 -0.94 -0.15 0.94
CA LEU A 134 0.34 -0.71 0.54
C LEU A 134 0.92 -1.69 1.57
N ASN A 135 0.45 -1.67 2.82
CA ASN A 135 0.93 -2.59 3.86
C ASN A 135 0.37 -4.01 3.73
N PHE A 136 -0.71 -4.22 2.98
CA PHE A 136 -1.47 -5.48 3.00
C PHE A 136 -1.33 -6.32 1.75
N ASN A 137 -0.94 -5.76 0.63
CA ASN A 137 -1.02 -6.42 -0.67
C ASN A 137 0.27 -6.41 -1.46
N VAL A 138 1.36 -6.13 -0.80
CA VAL A 138 2.65 -6.42 -1.37
C VAL A 138 2.84 -7.93 -1.28
N THR A 139 2.28 -8.69 -2.22
CA THR A 139 2.89 -9.95 -2.55
C THR A 139 4.33 -9.58 -2.84
N HIS A 140 5.21 -10.00 -1.94
CA HIS A 140 6.65 -9.86 -2.10
C HIS A 140 7.07 -10.59 -3.38
N ARG A 141 6.87 -9.97 -4.51
CA ARG A 141 7.86 -10.04 -5.54
C ARG A 141 8.92 -9.06 -5.09
N ASP A 142 10.04 -9.62 -4.70
CA ASP A 142 11.24 -8.88 -4.47
C ASP A 142 11.47 -7.95 -5.66
N TYR A 143 10.94 -6.73 -5.57
CA TYR A 143 11.43 -5.62 -6.39
C TYR A 143 12.81 -5.30 -5.82
N THR A 144 13.77 -6.14 -6.15
CA THR A 144 15.17 -5.78 -5.95
C THR A 144 15.41 -4.53 -6.80
N LEU A 145 16.18 -3.60 -6.26
CA LEU A 145 16.56 -2.35 -6.96
C LEU A 145 17.22 -2.58 -8.33
N ASP A 146 17.53 -3.81 -8.69
CA ASP A 146 18.00 -4.25 -9.99
C ASP A 146 16.89 -4.34 -11.06
N ASP A 147 15.63 -4.28 -10.69
CA ASP A 147 14.52 -4.29 -11.63
C ASP A 147 14.36 -3.00 -12.45
N LYS A 148 15.31 -2.06 -12.34
CA LYS A 148 15.42 -0.91 -13.26
C LYS A 148 15.48 -1.33 -14.74
N HIS A 149 15.94 -2.55 -15.02
CA HIS A 149 15.96 -3.12 -16.36
C HIS A 149 14.60 -3.65 -16.83
N LEU A 150 13.66 -3.89 -15.92
CA LEU A 150 12.31 -4.33 -16.26
C LEU A 150 11.48 -3.22 -16.93
N PHE A 151 11.83 -1.95 -16.74
CA PHE A 151 11.15 -0.83 -17.40
C PHE A 151 11.28 -0.81 -18.93
N TYR A 152 12.18 -1.60 -19.50
CA TYR A 152 12.42 -1.67 -20.96
C TYR A 152 12.10 -3.04 -21.57
N ASN A 153 11.53 -3.96 -20.81
CA ASN A 153 11.25 -5.30 -21.32
C ASN A 153 9.77 -5.41 -21.74
N ASN A 154 9.49 -5.90 -22.96
CA ASN A 154 8.14 -6.06 -23.53
C ASN A 154 7.16 -6.85 -22.65
N ASN A 155 7.63 -7.53 -21.63
CA ASN A 155 6.80 -8.23 -20.65
C ASN A 155 6.13 -7.30 -19.65
N MET A 156 6.50 -6.03 -19.59
CA MET A 156 5.95 -5.06 -18.64
C MET A 156 4.52 -4.61 -18.99
N ALA A 157 4.16 -4.62 -20.26
CA ALA A 157 2.78 -4.34 -20.65
C ALA A 157 1.80 -5.30 -19.95
N HIS A 158 2.22 -6.54 -19.70
CA HIS A 158 1.43 -7.52 -18.95
C HIS A 158 1.41 -7.24 -17.44
N ASP A 159 2.48 -6.72 -16.86
CA ASP A 159 2.54 -6.38 -15.43
C ASP A 159 1.83 -5.05 -15.16
N PHE A 160 1.70 -4.21 -16.16
CA PHE A 160 1.03 -2.93 -16.11
C PHE A 160 -0.48 -3.04 -15.86
N PHE A 161 -1.11 -4.05 -16.46
CA PHE A 161 -2.54 -4.34 -16.31
C PHE A 161 -2.83 -5.41 -15.24
N ARG A 162 -1.82 -5.86 -14.51
CA ARG A 162 -2.08 -6.75 -13.37
C ARG A 162 -2.85 -5.98 -12.32
N GLU A 163 -3.97 -6.56 -11.93
CA GLU A 163 -4.66 -6.19 -10.71
C GLU A 163 -3.64 -6.17 -9.56
N TRP A 164 -3.25 -4.98 -9.16
CA TRP A 164 -2.55 -4.81 -7.91
C TRP A 164 -3.55 -5.18 -6.83
N ASN A 165 -3.45 -6.38 -6.30
CA ASN A 165 -4.37 -6.90 -5.32
C ASN A 165 -4.65 -5.82 -4.26
N GLY A 166 -5.87 -5.25 -4.30
CA GLY A 166 -6.33 -4.25 -3.36
C GLY A 166 -6.17 -2.79 -3.77
N LEU A 167 -5.40 -2.45 -4.79
CA LEU A 167 -5.37 -1.10 -5.34
C LEU A 167 -6.45 -0.94 -6.40
N TYR A 168 -7.05 0.25 -6.47
CA TYR A 168 -7.95 0.57 -7.57
C TYR A 168 -7.14 0.84 -8.83
N SER A 169 -7.50 0.15 -9.90
CA SER A 169 -6.96 0.36 -11.25
C SER A 169 -8.11 0.33 -12.26
N ARG A 170 -8.10 1.28 -13.19
CA ARG A 170 -9.03 1.33 -14.30
C ARG A 170 -8.35 1.88 -15.54
N VAL A 171 -8.50 1.19 -16.65
CA VAL A 171 -8.00 1.61 -17.95
C VAL A 171 -9.08 2.38 -18.70
N LEU A 172 -8.71 3.52 -19.28
CA LEU A 172 -9.57 4.41 -20.03
C LEU A 172 -8.90 4.78 -21.37
N PRO A 173 -9.64 4.72 -22.49
CA PRO A 173 -9.11 5.19 -23.77
C PRO A 173 -9.10 6.73 -23.81
N ILE A 174 -7.98 7.29 -24.27
CA ILE A 174 -7.81 8.69 -24.59
C ILE A 174 -7.44 8.80 -26.06
N PHE A 175 -8.17 9.57 -26.83
CA PHE A 175 -7.99 9.72 -28.26
C PHE A 175 -7.51 11.13 -28.62
N SER A 176 -6.70 11.21 -29.67
CA SER A 176 -6.38 12.51 -30.28
C SER A 176 -7.62 13.05 -30.99
N LYS A 177 -7.80 14.38 -30.93
CA LYS A 177 -8.84 15.01 -31.75
C LYS A 177 -8.53 14.84 -33.24
N PRO A 178 -9.54 14.59 -34.08
CA PRO A 178 -9.35 14.57 -35.54
C PRO A 178 -8.72 15.89 -35.98
N LYS A 179 -7.68 15.82 -36.81
CA LYS A 179 -7.15 17.04 -37.46
C LYS A 179 -8.25 17.58 -38.39
N GLN A 180 -8.72 18.78 -38.11
CA GLN A 180 -9.57 19.55 -39.06
C GLN A 180 -8.74 19.99 -40.23
#